data_4ac2f70c0b964c37bedc40952e81f7c3
#
_entry.id   4ac2f70c0b964c37bedc40952e81f7c3
#
_cell.length_a   1.000
_cell.length_b   1.000
_cell.length_c   1.000
_cell.angle_alpha   90.00
_cell.angle_beta   90.00
_cell.angle_gamma   90.00
#
_symmetry.space_group_name_H-M   'P 1'
#
loop_
_entity.id
_entity.type
_entity.pdbx_description
1 polymer ?
#
loop_
_entity_poly.entity_id
_entity_poly.type
_entity_poly.pdbx_seq_one_letter_code
_entity_poly.pdbx_strand_id
1 'polypeptide(L)'
;MIVGMGNPVQTLPISAAALREVDIIGTFRYANTYPRAIELVASKDSGLPDLQKLVTHRYHSLESVPQAFETAGKTSDEDGKLVLKVIVEMGKKEDDG
;
A
#
# COMPACT_ATOMS: atom_id res chain seq x y z
N MET A 1 17.62 6.72 0.69
CA MET A 1 16.98 5.80 -0.29
C MET A 1 15.82 6.50 -0.95
N ILE A 2 15.70 6.40 -2.27
CA ILE A 2 14.59 6.97 -3.04
C ILE A 2 13.57 5.85 -3.32
N VAL A 3 12.34 6.06 -2.87
CA VAL A 3 11.24 5.11 -2.97
C VAL A 3 10.05 5.78 -3.63
N GLY A 4 9.39 5.10 -4.52
CA GLY A 4 8.20 5.55 -5.22
C GLY A 4 8.41 5.81 -6.70
N MET A 5 7.31 6.08 -7.40
CA MET A 5 7.27 6.29 -8.85
C MET A 5 6.58 7.62 -9.17
N GLY A 6 6.97 8.69 -8.52
CA GLY A 6 6.40 10.00 -8.78
C GLY A 6 6.86 10.59 -10.12
N ASN A 7 7.13 11.87 -10.13
CA ASN A 7 7.64 12.55 -11.32
C ASN A 7 9.01 11.99 -11.71
N PRO A 8 9.23 11.57 -12.98
CA PRO A 8 10.50 11.00 -13.42
C PRO A 8 11.67 12.00 -13.39
N VAL A 9 11.40 13.28 -13.43
CA VAL A 9 12.39 14.34 -13.34
C VAL A 9 12.21 15.11 -12.04
N GLN A 10 13.23 15.09 -11.19
CA GLN A 10 13.20 15.78 -9.91
C GLN A 10 14.43 16.66 -9.74
N THR A 11 14.25 17.82 -9.11
CA THR A 11 15.35 18.70 -8.72
C THR A 11 15.74 18.38 -7.28
N LEU A 12 16.97 17.91 -7.09
CA LEU A 12 17.48 17.49 -5.80
C LEU A 12 18.78 18.23 -5.46
N PRO A 13 19.08 18.48 -4.18
CA PRO A 13 20.31 19.13 -3.73
C PRO A 13 21.51 18.15 -3.75
N ILE A 14 21.90 17.69 -4.93
CA ILE A 14 22.94 16.65 -5.10
C ILE A 14 24.28 17.09 -4.52
N SER A 15 24.68 18.36 -4.69
CA SER A 15 25.93 18.88 -4.12
C SER A 15 25.93 18.83 -2.59
N ALA A 16 24.78 19.07 -1.95
CA ALA A 16 24.67 18.95 -0.50
C ALA A 16 24.83 17.50 -0.02
N ALA A 17 24.33 16.53 -0.78
CA ALA A 17 24.55 15.12 -0.49
C ALA A 17 26.03 14.73 -0.68
N ALA A 18 26.65 15.16 -1.78
CA ALA A 18 28.05 14.87 -2.08
C ALA A 18 29.01 15.44 -1.03
N LEU A 19 28.80 16.68 -0.57
CA LEU A 19 29.63 17.32 0.45
C LEU A 19 29.49 16.68 1.84
N ARG A 20 28.46 15.90 2.05
CA ARG A 20 28.23 15.13 3.29
C ARG A 20 28.52 13.66 3.16
N GLU A 21 29.07 13.23 2.02
CA GLU A 21 29.36 11.82 1.71
C GLU A 21 28.12 10.91 1.88
N VAL A 22 26.94 11.40 1.46
CA VAL A 22 25.66 10.68 1.54
C VAL A 22 25.40 9.91 0.26
N ASP A 23 25.17 8.62 0.38
CA ASP A 23 24.75 7.75 -0.73
C ASP A 23 23.30 8.00 -1.13
N ILE A 24 23.05 8.13 -2.43
CA ILE A 24 21.72 8.21 -3.00
C ILE A 24 21.43 6.88 -3.69
N ILE A 25 20.57 6.07 -3.07
CA ILE A 25 20.25 4.72 -3.53
C ILE A 25 18.80 4.69 -4.01
N GLY A 26 18.60 4.29 -5.27
CA GLY A 26 17.28 4.02 -5.82
C GLY A 26 16.81 2.60 -5.50
N THR A 27 15.50 2.45 -5.36
CA THR A 27 14.85 1.14 -5.31
C THR A 27 13.62 1.13 -6.21
N PHE A 28 13.33 0.01 -6.81
CA PHE A 28 12.17 -0.17 -7.66
C PHE A 28 11.37 -1.39 -7.21
N ARG A 29 10.13 -1.12 -6.73
CA ARG A 29 9.21 -2.16 -6.27
C ARG A 29 9.84 -3.11 -5.23
N TYR A 30 10.00 -4.37 -5.61
CA TYR A 30 10.47 -5.45 -4.72
C TYR A 30 11.21 -6.53 -5.52
N ALA A 31 12.09 -7.27 -4.84
CA ALA A 31 12.75 -8.44 -5.39
C ALA A 31 12.84 -9.51 -4.30
N ASN A 32 12.28 -10.70 -4.55
CA ASN A 32 12.34 -11.87 -3.66
C ASN A 32 11.82 -11.62 -2.24
N THR A 33 10.91 -10.67 -2.04
CA THR A 33 10.44 -10.24 -0.72
C THR A 33 9.09 -10.84 -0.32
N TYR A 34 8.36 -11.47 -1.23
CA TYR A 34 7.06 -12.09 -0.93
C TYR A 34 7.11 -13.15 0.18
N PRO A 35 8.04 -14.11 0.16
CA PRO A 35 8.13 -15.11 1.23
C PRO A 35 8.36 -14.46 2.59
N ARG A 36 9.24 -13.47 2.65
CA ARG A 36 9.54 -12.74 3.88
C ARG A 36 8.34 -11.92 4.37
N ALA A 37 7.61 -11.28 3.48
CA ALA A 37 6.40 -10.53 3.82
C ALA A 37 5.31 -11.46 4.39
N ILE A 38 5.11 -12.63 3.78
CA ILE A 38 4.15 -13.63 4.26
C ILE A 38 4.56 -14.13 5.66
N GLU A 39 5.83 -14.43 5.87
CA GLU A 39 6.36 -14.84 7.16
C GLU A 39 6.09 -13.78 8.24
N LEU A 40 6.38 -12.51 7.96
CA LEU A 40 6.14 -11.40 8.88
C LEU A 40 4.66 -11.24 9.24
N VAL A 41 3.77 -11.32 8.25
CA VAL A 41 2.32 -11.19 8.45
C VAL A 41 1.77 -12.39 9.24
N ALA A 42 2.29 -13.59 9.01
CA ALA A 42 1.87 -14.80 9.70
C ALA A 42 2.40 -14.90 11.14
N SER A 43 3.47 -14.21 11.46
CA SER A 43 4.09 -14.23 12.79
C SER A 43 3.24 -13.47 13.82
N LYS A 44 2.85 -14.15 14.87
CA LYS A 44 2.10 -13.55 15.99
C LYS A 44 2.98 -12.66 16.90
N ASP A 45 4.29 -12.89 16.88
CA ASP A 45 5.27 -12.25 17.77
C ASP A 45 6.20 -11.30 17.02
N SER A 46 5.78 -10.80 15.86
CA SER A 46 6.62 -9.95 15.00
C SER A 46 6.91 -8.56 15.57
N GLY A 47 6.20 -8.14 16.63
CA GLY A 47 6.24 -6.77 17.14
C GLY A 47 5.63 -5.73 16.17
N LEU A 48 5.07 -6.19 15.06
CA LEU A 48 4.40 -5.34 14.08
C LEU A 48 2.97 -5.01 14.52
N PRO A 49 2.46 -3.84 14.15
CA PRO A 49 1.05 -3.54 14.33
C PRO A 49 0.18 -4.49 13.50
N ASP A 50 -1.10 -4.54 13.80
CA ASP A 50 -2.08 -5.32 13.05
C ASP A 50 -2.14 -4.86 11.59
N LEU A 51 -1.50 -5.62 10.71
CA LEU A 51 -1.39 -5.31 9.28
C LEU A 51 -2.71 -5.46 8.53
N GLN A 52 -3.72 -6.13 9.10
CA GLN A 52 -5.06 -6.20 8.49
C GLN A 52 -5.74 -4.83 8.46
N LYS A 53 -5.36 -3.92 9.34
CA LYS A 53 -5.84 -2.54 9.34
C LYS A 53 -5.42 -1.73 8.11
N LEU A 54 -4.44 -2.21 7.35
CA LEU A 54 -4.07 -1.61 6.07
C LEU A 54 -5.16 -1.79 5.00
N VAL A 55 -6.00 -2.83 5.13
CA VAL A 55 -7.19 -3.01 4.30
C VAL A 55 -8.29 -2.12 4.85
N THR A 56 -8.43 -0.96 4.27
CA THR A 56 -9.35 0.09 4.75
C THR A 56 -10.75 -0.06 4.19
N HIS A 57 -10.89 -0.56 2.97
CA HIS A 57 -12.17 -0.67 2.27
C HIS A 57 -12.34 -2.07 1.66
N ARG A 58 -13.52 -2.66 1.87
CA ARG A 58 -13.90 -3.97 1.33
C ARG A 58 -15.21 -3.86 0.58
N TYR A 59 -15.25 -4.48 -0.58
CA TYR A 59 -16.43 -4.63 -1.43
C TYR A 59 -16.65 -6.11 -1.68
N HIS A 60 -17.92 -6.54 -1.82
CA HIS A 60 -18.26 -7.96 -1.78
C HIS A 60 -18.96 -8.47 -3.02
N SER A 61 -19.05 -7.69 -4.09
CA SER A 61 -19.71 -8.10 -5.31
C SER A 61 -19.01 -7.61 -6.57
N LEU A 62 -19.29 -8.27 -7.68
CA LEU A 62 -18.77 -7.84 -8.98
C LEU A 62 -19.35 -6.48 -9.39
N GLU A 63 -20.60 -6.21 -9.02
CA GLU A 63 -21.30 -4.96 -9.31
C GLU A 63 -20.66 -3.77 -8.59
N SER A 64 -20.00 -4.01 -7.46
CA SER A 64 -19.31 -2.98 -6.67
C SER A 64 -17.90 -2.63 -7.19
N VAL A 65 -17.39 -3.35 -8.18
CA VAL A 65 -16.03 -3.12 -8.73
C VAL A 65 -15.83 -1.67 -9.23
N PRO A 66 -16.75 -1.05 -9.98
CA PRO A 66 -16.58 0.34 -10.39
C PRO A 66 -16.41 1.30 -9.22
N GLN A 67 -17.21 1.11 -8.16
CA GLN A 67 -17.13 1.90 -6.94
C GLN A 67 -15.81 1.65 -6.19
N ALA A 68 -15.34 0.40 -6.15
CA ALA A 68 -14.05 0.05 -5.56
C ALA A 68 -12.88 0.77 -6.25
N PHE A 69 -12.89 0.84 -7.58
CA PHE A 69 -11.90 1.60 -8.35
C PHE A 69 -11.98 3.10 -8.09
N GLU A 70 -13.18 3.65 -8.02
CA GLU A 70 -13.37 5.07 -7.69
C GLU A 70 -12.81 5.39 -6.30
N THR A 71 -13.11 4.55 -5.31
CA THR A 71 -12.58 4.70 -3.95
C THR A 71 -11.05 4.58 -3.92
N ALA A 72 -10.49 3.61 -4.64
CA ALA A 72 -9.04 3.40 -4.70
C ALA A 72 -8.27 4.59 -5.32
N GLY A 73 -8.93 5.42 -6.11
CA GLY A 73 -8.37 6.65 -6.67
C GLY A 73 -8.36 7.86 -5.73
N LYS A 74 -8.99 7.73 -4.56
CA LYS A 74 -9.09 8.81 -3.56
C LYS A 74 -8.06 8.64 -2.44
N THR A 75 -7.70 9.73 -1.77
CA THR A 75 -6.86 9.69 -0.55
C THR A 75 -7.70 9.48 0.70
N SER A 76 -8.95 9.90 0.68
CA SER A 76 -9.95 9.68 1.73
C SER A 76 -11.32 9.43 1.14
N ASP A 77 -12.15 8.67 1.83
CA ASP A 77 -13.55 8.46 1.48
C ASP A 77 -14.43 9.66 1.88
N GLU A 78 -15.75 9.53 1.68
CA GLU A 78 -16.73 10.57 1.96
C GLU A 78 -16.88 10.88 3.45
N ASP A 79 -16.54 9.91 4.30
CA ASP A 79 -16.54 10.05 5.77
C ASP A 79 -15.19 10.58 6.29
N GLY A 80 -14.24 10.90 5.42
CA GLY A 80 -12.90 11.36 5.77
C GLY A 80 -11.94 10.26 6.21
N LYS A 81 -12.31 8.97 6.04
CA LYS A 81 -11.46 7.84 6.36
C LYS A 81 -10.38 7.67 5.29
N LEU A 82 -9.15 7.48 5.74
CA LEU A 82 -8.01 7.28 4.85
C LEU A 82 -8.19 6.03 3.97
N VAL A 83 -7.94 6.17 2.68
CA VAL A 83 -7.94 5.06 1.73
C VAL A 83 -6.51 4.58 1.54
N LEU A 84 -6.20 3.37 2.04
CA LEU A 84 -4.89 2.74 1.88
C LEU A 84 -4.95 1.53 0.95
N LYS A 85 -5.83 0.57 1.26
CA LYS A 85 -6.00 -0.65 0.48
C LYS A 85 -7.47 -0.94 0.30
N VAL A 86 -7.88 -1.08 -0.95
CA VAL A 86 -9.22 -1.48 -1.34
C VAL A 86 -9.18 -2.92 -1.85
N ILE A 87 -10.06 -3.78 -1.35
CA ILE A 87 -10.18 -5.18 -1.76
C ILE A 87 -11.63 -5.44 -2.23
N VAL A 88 -11.76 -6.19 -3.31
CA VAL A 88 -13.02 -6.79 -3.73
C VAL A 88 -12.96 -8.28 -3.43
N GLU A 89 -13.82 -8.74 -2.51
CA GLU A 89 -13.93 -10.14 -2.12
C GLU A 89 -15.02 -10.81 -2.95
N MET A 90 -14.62 -11.84 -3.71
CA MET A 90 -15.55 -12.59 -4.54
C MET A 90 -15.93 -13.89 -3.81
N GLY A 91 -17.22 -14.20 -3.75
CA GLY A 91 -17.72 -15.53 -3.33
C GLY A 91 -18.15 -15.70 -1.88
N LYS A 92 -18.26 -14.67 -1.05
CA LYS A 92 -19.16 -14.73 0.11
C LYS A 92 -20.56 -14.38 -0.34
N LYS A 93 -21.43 -15.39 -0.47
CA LYS A 93 -22.86 -15.14 -0.28
C LYS A 93 -23.02 -14.63 1.15
N GLU A 94 -23.64 -13.46 1.31
CA GLU A 94 -24.23 -13.13 2.59
C GLU A 94 -25.15 -14.29 2.95
N ASP A 95 -24.85 -15.00 4.04
CA ASP A 95 -25.82 -15.85 4.67
C ASP A 95 -26.93 -14.90 5.15
N ASP A 96 -28.01 -14.88 4.38
CA ASP A 96 -29.29 -14.36 4.83
C ASP A 96 -29.72 -15.21 6.05
N GLY A 97 -29.31 -14.73 7.22
CA GLY A 97 -29.75 -15.25 8.51
C GLY A 97 -30.95 -14.49 8.98
#